data_dc88e1b17521d63e0189ea13ab3bd3b4
#
_entry.id   dc88e1b17521d63e0189ea13ab3bd3b4
#
_cell.length_a   1.000
_cell.length_b   1.000
_cell.length_c   1.000
_cell.angle_alpha   90.00
_cell.angle_beta   90.00
_cell.angle_gamma   90.00
#
_symmetry.space_group_name_H-M   'P 1'
#
loop_
_entity.id
_entity.type
_entity.pdbx_description
1 polymer ?
#
loop_
_entity_poly.entity_id
_entity_poly.type
_entity_poly.pdbx_seq_one_letter_code
_entity_poly.pdbx_strand_id
1 'polypeptide(L)' 'MGKYVCDLCGWENDPEAGYPEAGIAPGTAWEDVPEDFVCPLCGAGKSEFHAE' A
#
# COMPACT_ATOMS: atom_id res chain seq x y z
N MET A 1 -1.23 8.79 -10.99
CA MET A 1 -1.78 7.61 -10.32
C MET A 1 -2.09 7.94 -8.88
N GLY A 2 -3.20 7.45 -8.38
CA GLY A 2 -3.63 7.75 -7.03
C GLY A 2 -2.85 6.99 -6.00
N LYS A 3 -2.78 7.55 -4.81
CA LYS A 3 -2.21 6.86 -3.67
C LYS A 3 -3.28 6.05 -2.98
N TYR A 4 -2.87 5.07 -2.21
CA TYR A 4 -3.78 4.27 -1.40
C TYR A 4 -3.49 4.53 0.06
N VAL A 5 -4.54 4.79 0.82
CA VAL A 5 -4.43 5.24 2.21
C VAL A 5 -5.01 4.18 3.13
N CYS A 6 -4.26 3.88 4.19
CA CYS A 6 -4.74 2.96 5.22
C CYS A 6 -5.85 3.63 6.04
N ASP A 7 -7.00 2.97 6.15
CA ASP A 7 -8.14 3.51 6.90
C ASP A 7 -7.89 3.57 8.40
N LEU A 8 -6.96 2.77 8.91
CA LEU A 8 -6.75 2.67 10.34
C LEU A 8 -5.74 3.68 10.87
N CYS A 9 -4.64 3.89 10.16
CA CYS A 9 -3.60 4.79 10.65
C CYS A 9 -3.28 5.96 9.72
N GLY A 10 -3.81 5.95 8.50
CA GLY A 10 -3.59 7.02 7.56
C GLY A 10 -2.28 6.95 6.77
N TRP A 11 -1.56 5.84 6.86
CA TRP A 11 -0.34 5.69 6.07
C TRP A 11 -0.67 5.64 4.59
N GLU A 12 0.11 6.35 3.79
CA GLU A 12 -0.12 6.42 2.35
C GLU A 12 0.88 5.56 1.60
N ASN A 13 0.38 4.75 0.68
CA ASN A 13 1.21 3.97 -0.23
C ASN A 13 1.21 4.64 -1.59
N ASP A 14 2.39 5.05 -2.04
CA ASP A 14 2.56 5.68 -3.35
C ASP A 14 3.05 4.62 -4.33
N PRO A 15 2.21 4.22 -5.30
CA PRO A 15 2.61 3.19 -6.27
C PRO A 15 3.85 3.57 -7.07
N GLU A 16 4.06 4.86 -7.34
CA GLU A 16 5.22 5.28 -8.12
C GLU A 16 6.53 5.14 -7.34
N ALA A 17 6.48 5.39 -6.04
CA ALA A 17 7.66 5.25 -5.19
C ALA A 17 7.88 3.80 -4.77
N GLY A 18 6.79 3.04 -4.67
CA GLY A 18 6.85 1.68 -4.17
C GLY A 18 7.16 1.62 -2.69
N TYR A 19 7.41 0.41 -2.22
CA TYR A 19 7.84 0.21 -0.84
C TYR A 19 8.72 -1.04 -0.79
N PRO A 20 10.00 -0.89 -1.14
CA PRO A 20 10.90 -2.04 -1.27
C PRO A 20 11.03 -2.88 -0.01
N GLU A 21 10.87 -2.29 1.16
CA GLU A 21 10.95 -3.04 2.41
C GLU A 21 9.84 -4.08 2.53
N ALA A 22 8.71 -3.84 1.86
CA ALA A 22 7.60 -4.80 1.83
C ALA A 22 7.61 -5.60 0.54
N GLY A 23 8.65 -5.47 -0.29
CA GLY A 23 8.75 -6.20 -1.54
C GLY A 23 7.98 -5.57 -2.69
N ILE A 24 7.60 -4.30 -2.57
CA ILE A 24 6.87 -3.59 -3.61
C ILE A 24 7.83 -2.71 -4.38
N ALA A 25 8.08 -3.05 -5.64
CA ALA A 25 8.97 -2.26 -6.48
C ALA A 25 8.30 -0.96 -6.91
N PRO A 26 9.08 0.11 -7.16
CA PRO A 26 8.53 1.33 -7.71
C PRO A 26 7.79 1.05 -9.02
N GLY A 27 6.65 1.69 -9.20
CA GLY A 27 5.85 1.50 -10.40
C GLY A 27 4.90 0.32 -10.35
N THR A 28 4.80 -0.38 -9.22
CA THR A 28 3.88 -1.50 -9.08
C THR A 28 2.46 -0.97 -8.89
N ALA A 29 1.54 -1.41 -9.74
CA ALA A 29 0.14 -1.03 -9.58
C ALA A 29 -0.43 -1.65 -8.30
N TRP A 30 -1.42 -0.98 -7.71
CA TRP A 30 -2.02 -1.47 -6.48
C TRP A 30 -2.56 -2.90 -6.63
N GLU A 31 -3.17 -3.19 -7.76
CA GLU A 31 -3.73 -4.51 -8.03
C GLU A 31 -2.65 -5.60 -8.14
N ASP A 32 -1.40 -5.21 -8.40
CA ASP A 32 -0.28 -6.15 -8.46
C ASP A 32 0.39 -6.32 -7.10
N VAL A 33 0.02 -5.53 -6.12
CA VAL A 33 0.52 -5.69 -4.76
C VAL A 33 -0.03 -6.98 -4.17
N PRO A 34 0.81 -7.81 -3.52
CA PRO A 34 0.32 -9.06 -2.94
C PRO A 34 -0.84 -8.84 -1.97
N GLU A 35 -1.77 -9.78 -1.96
CA GLU A 35 -2.94 -9.66 -1.09
C GLU A 35 -2.59 -9.81 0.39
N ASP A 36 -1.45 -10.39 0.69
CA ASP A 36 -0.99 -10.50 2.06
C ASP A 36 -0.20 -9.27 2.52
N PHE A 37 -0.13 -8.24 1.68
CA PHE A 37 0.47 -6.98 2.06
C PHE A 37 -0.26 -6.38 3.26
N VAL A 38 0.51 -5.87 4.22
CA VAL A 38 -0.06 -5.21 5.39
C VAL A 38 0.59 -3.85 5.57
N CYS A 39 -0.15 -2.97 6.21
CA CYS A 39 0.36 -1.64 6.51
C CYS A 39 1.59 -1.75 7.42
N PRO A 40 2.71 -1.11 7.05
CA PRO A 40 3.92 -1.20 7.87
C PRO A 40 3.82 -0.48 9.21
N LEU A 41 2.82 0.38 9.37
CA LEU A 41 2.66 1.14 10.61
C LEU A 41 1.71 0.47 11.60
N CYS A 42 0.58 -0.05 11.11
CA CYS A 42 -0.44 -0.59 12.02
C CYS A 42 -0.77 -2.06 11.73
N GLY A 43 -0.28 -2.60 10.63
CA GLY A 43 -0.53 -3.99 10.30
C GLY A 43 -1.88 -4.26 9.65
N ALA A 44 -2.60 -3.23 9.24
CA ALA A 44 -3.89 -3.40 8.57
C ALA A 44 -3.70 -4.13 7.25
N GLY A 45 -4.62 -5.02 6.91
CA GLY A 45 -4.56 -5.74 5.66
C GLY A 45 -4.84 -4.86 4.46
N LYS A 46 -4.56 -5.38 3.27
CA LYS A 46 -4.76 -4.64 2.04
C LYS A 46 -6.20 -4.15 1.88
N SER A 47 -7.16 -4.91 2.40
CA SER A 47 -8.57 -4.54 2.30
C SER A 47 -8.93 -3.28 3.10
N GLU A 48 -8.06 -2.86 4.00
CA GLU A 48 -8.29 -1.65 4.79
C GLU A 48 -7.78 -0.40 4.08
N PHE A 49 -7.25 -0.54 2.88
CA PHE A 49 -6.77 0.59 2.09
C PHE A 49 -7.84 1.04 1.11
N HIS A 50 -7.84 2.32 0.82
CA HIS A 50 -8.74 2.87 -0.20
C HIS A 50 -7.97 3.84 -1.08
N ALA A 51 -8.46 4.05 -2.30
CA ALA A 51 -7.85 5.01 -3.23
C ALA A 51 -8.10 6.43 -2.73
N GLU A 52 -7.04 7.22 -2.77
CA GLU A 52 -7.13 8.62 -2.37
C GLU A 52 -7.86 9.45 -3.43
#